data_a9e9731d221d2a0ce3c4c4d9ebf5920b
#
_entry.id   a9e9731d221d2a0ce3c4c4d9ebf5920b
#
_cell.length_a   1.000
_cell.length_b   1.000
_cell.length_c   1.000
_cell.angle_alpha   90.00
_cell.angle_beta   90.00
_cell.angle_gamma   90.00
#
_symmetry.space_group_name_H-M   'P 1'
#
loop_
_entity.id
_entity.type
_entity.pdbx_description
1 polymer ?
#
loop_
_entity_poly.entity_id
_entity_poly.type
_entity_poly.pdbx_seq_one_letter_code
_entity_poly.pdbx_strand_id
1 'polypeptide(L)'
;MIDFKKLEKVAFEYGFSKVGVSLPKVESFFVEKLKYWIEKGYHKGLEWYKRGLGSRTNPLSVLPWAKAVAVFVDNYFYSAANTFCSGSEKIYPMVSKYAIGVDYHGFIRKRIKQALKLIQKEVPELQWKVCVDTCPFLEKVYAVQAGLGWYGKNSLVIFPGLGSFCFIGIAFLNQEVSGYKRPQVLDGCKDCDKCIRACPGGAIAEPYFLDVDRCVSFLTVEKKGAFSVREKELVARAGYIFGCDICQDACPWNKRHLKETHNKEYYENVELVCKDLKEWSELSNDEISTLLQKSVLKRAGLEGLKRNIEALKG
;
A
#
# COMPACT_ATOMS: atom_id res chain seq x y z
N MET A 1 -3.62 -23.03 20.11
CA MET A 1 -3.20 -21.64 20.47
C MET A 1 -1.78 -21.43 19.97
N ILE A 2 -1.45 -20.24 19.46
CA ILE A 2 -0.11 -19.89 18.93
C ILE A 2 0.56 -18.97 19.93
N ASP A 3 1.83 -19.24 20.28
CA ASP A 3 2.65 -18.29 21.05
C ASP A 3 3.12 -17.13 20.15
N PHE A 4 2.93 -15.89 20.59
CA PHE A 4 3.31 -14.70 19.83
C PHE A 4 4.82 -14.63 19.57
N LYS A 5 5.66 -15.00 20.55
CA LYS A 5 7.12 -14.99 20.35
C LYS A 5 7.55 -15.91 19.20
N LYS A 6 6.85 -17.05 19.04
CA LYS A 6 7.08 -17.95 17.91
C LYS A 6 6.65 -17.32 16.59
N LEU A 7 5.45 -16.71 16.56
CA LEU A 7 4.96 -15.99 15.37
C LEU A 7 5.91 -14.87 14.97
N GLU A 8 6.37 -14.09 15.94
CA GLU A 8 7.30 -12.97 15.75
C GLU A 8 8.65 -13.45 15.19
N LYS A 9 9.24 -14.47 15.82
CA LYS A 9 10.51 -15.07 15.37
C LYS A 9 10.40 -15.53 13.91
N VAL A 10 9.38 -16.33 13.60
CA VAL A 10 9.17 -16.84 12.23
C VAL A 10 8.92 -15.70 11.25
N ALA A 11 8.14 -14.67 11.62
CA ALA A 11 7.91 -13.53 10.74
C ALA A 11 9.22 -12.81 10.39
N PHE A 12 10.11 -12.59 11.36
CA PHE A 12 11.42 -11.97 11.13
C PHE A 12 12.36 -12.86 10.30
N GLU A 13 12.36 -14.16 10.49
CA GLU A 13 13.11 -15.12 9.67
C GLU A 13 12.69 -15.06 8.20
N TYR A 14 11.41 -14.75 7.93
CA TYR A 14 10.90 -14.51 6.58
C TYR A 14 11.02 -13.05 6.14
N GLY A 15 11.81 -12.22 6.85
CA GLY A 15 12.19 -10.86 6.44
C GLY A 15 11.11 -9.81 6.63
N PHE A 16 10.05 -10.06 7.41
CA PHE A 16 9.09 -9.01 7.76
C PHE A 16 9.70 -8.03 8.76
N SER A 17 9.38 -6.75 8.62
CA SER A 17 9.94 -5.68 9.47
C SER A 17 9.21 -5.55 10.81
N LYS A 18 7.92 -5.87 10.86
CA LYS A 18 7.10 -5.93 12.08
C LYS A 18 6.02 -7.00 11.94
N VAL A 19 5.57 -7.48 13.09
CA VAL A 19 4.39 -8.35 13.19
C VAL A 19 3.58 -7.97 14.42
N GLY A 20 2.28 -8.13 14.35
CA GLY A 20 1.37 -7.90 15.46
C GLY A 20 0.11 -8.71 15.33
N VAL A 21 -0.76 -8.60 16.32
CA VAL A 21 -2.01 -9.38 16.38
C VAL A 21 -3.16 -8.46 16.71
N SER A 22 -4.27 -8.66 16.01
CA SER A 22 -5.56 -8.02 16.29
C SER A 22 -6.65 -9.08 16.44
N LEU A 23 -7.77 -8.70 17.02
CA LEU A 23 -9.00 -9.49 16.94
C LEU A 23 -9.57 -9.43 15.52
N PRO A 24 -10.30 -10.45 15.05
CA PRO A 24 -10.96 -10.47 13.75
C PRO A 24 -12.24 -9.62 13.76
N LYS A 25 -12.14 -8.41 14.27
CA LYS A 25 -13.20 -7.43 14.46
C LYS A 25 -12.70 -6.05 14.04
N VAL A 26 -13.53 -5.29 13.37
CA VAL A 26 -13.28 -3.89 13.08
C VAL A 26 -13.95 -3.04 14.17
N GLU A 27 -13.17 -2.21 14.88
CA GLU A 27 -13.67 -1.30 15.89
C GLU A 27 -14.67 -0.32 15.29
N SER A 28 -15.75 0.04 16.02
CA SER A 28 -16.86 0.90 15.55
C SER A 28 -16.37 2.24 14.99
N PHE A 29 -15.35 2.83 15.60
CA PHE A 29 -14.71 4.05 15.13
C PHE A 29 -14.27 3.97 13.66
N PHE A 30 -13.66 2.86 13.23
CA PHE A 30 -13.24 2.70 11.83
C PHE A 30 -14.41 2.42 10.89
N VAL A 31 -15.44 1.74 11.39
CA VAL A 31 -16.67 1.50 10.62
C VAL A 31 -17.39 2.83 10.34
N GLU A 32 -17.50 3.70 11.34
CA GLU A 32 -18.12 5.02 11.20
C GLU A 32 -17.32 5.91 10.23
N LYS A 33 -15.98 5.92 10.33
CA LYS A 33 -15.11 6.63 9.39
C LYS A 33 -15.28 6.14 7.96
N LEU A 34 -15.39 4.84 7.75
CA LEU A 34 -15.61 4.26 6.41
C LEU A 34 -16.98 4.66 5.86
N LYS A 35 -18.04 4.62 6.67
CA LYS A 35 -19.38 5.07 6.27
C LYS A 35 -19.38 6.54 5.88
N TYR A 36 -18.79 7.40 6.71
CA TYR A 36 -18.64 8.83 6.43
C TYR A 36 -17.93 9.09 5.09
N TRP A 37 -16.80 8.38 4.80
CA TRP A 37 -16.08 8.48 3.55
C TRP A 37 -16.94 8.12 2.34
N ILE A 38 -17.80 7.11 2.48
CA ILE A 38 -18.74 6.69 1.44
C ILE A 38 -19.85 7.72 1.26
N GLU A 39 -20.44 8.22 2.36
CA GLU A 39 -21.51 9.25 2.36
C GLU A 39 -21.05 10.55 1.72
N LYS A 40 -19.82 10.97 1.97
CA LYS A 40 -19.19 12.13 1.31
C LYS A 40 -18.92 11.93 -0.17
N GLY A 41 -19.07 10.70 -0.70
CA GLY A 41 -18.78 10.39 -2.09
C GLY A 41 -17.29 10.37 -2.43
N TYR A 42 -16.40 10.39 -1.45
CA TYR A 42 -14.95 10.39 -1.65
C TYR A 42 -14.40 9.10 -2.28
N HIS A 43 -15.22 8.05 -2.35
CA HIS A 43 -14.91 6.75 -2.96
C HIS A 43 -15.21 6.68 -4.47
N LYS A 44 -15.70 7.75 -5.09
CA LYS A 44 -16.07 7.75 -6.52
C LYS A 44 -14.95 7.17 -7.36
N GLY A 45 -15.32 6.32 -8.34
CA GLY A 45 -14.35 5.56 -9.13
C GLY A 45 -13.89 4.24 -8.50
N LEU A 46 -14.17 3.99 -7.22
CA LEU A 46 -13.90 2.73 -6.51
C LEU A 46 -15.21 2.04 -6.07
N GLU A 47 -16.18 1.90 -6.98
CA GLU A 47 -17.51 1.34 -6.65
C GLU A 47 -17.44 -0.10 -6.10
N TRP A 48 -16.40 -0.86 -6.45
CA TRP A 48 -16.15 -2.18 -5.89
C TRP A 48 -15.90 -2.12 -4.36
N TYR A 49 -15.44 -0.99 -3.85
CA TYR A 49 -15.22 -0.82 -2.41
C TYR A 49 -16.54 -0.81 -1.65
N LYS A 50 -17.54 -0.14 -2.17
CA LYS A 50 -18.90 -0.09 -1.62
C LYS A 50 -19.57 -1.47 -1.63
N ARG A 51 -19.40 -2.24 -2.71
CA ARG A 51 -19.96 -3.62 -2.80
C ARG A 51 -19.40 -4.57 -1.75
N GLY A 52 -18.18 -4.39 -1.29
CA GLY A 52 -17.55 -5.21 -0.25
C GLY A 52 -17.71 -4.66 1.19
N LEU A 53 -18.60 -3.71 1.42
CA LEU A 53 -18.70 -3.01 2.71
C LEU A 53 -19.02 -3.95 3.87
N GLY A 54 -19.93 -4.92 3.68
CA GLY A 54 -20.32 -5.89 4.71
C GLY A 54 -19.14 -6.69 5.26
N SER A 55 -18.36 -7.32 4.37
CA SER A 55 -17.18 -8.09 4.76
C SER A 55 -16.04 -7.21 5.31
N ARG A 56 -15.94 -5.94 4.85
CA ARG A 56 -14.96 -5.00 5.39
C ARG A 56 -15.25 -4.58 6.81
N THR A 57 -16.53 -4.40 7.15
CA THR A 57 -16.96 -3.95 8.49
C THR A 57 -17.21 -5.11 9.46
N ASN A 58 -17.56 -6.29 8.94
CA ASN A 58 -17.80 -7.50 9.72
C ASN A 58 -17.14 -8.72 9.06
N PRO A 59 -15.82 -8.93 9.24
CA PRO A 59 -15.10 -10.04 8.63
C PRO A 59 -15.62 -11.42 9.08
N LEU A 60 -16.16 -11.52 10.28
CA LEU A 60 -16.72 -12.79 10.80
C LEU A 60 -17.97 -13.25 10.04
N SER A 61 -18.63 -12.36 9.28
CA SER A 61 -19.75 -12.76 8.40
C SER A 61 -19.30 -13.69 7.26
N VAL A 62 -18.02 -13.63 6.87
CA VAL A 62 -17.44 -14.46 5.80
C VAL A 62 -16.35 -15.41 6.29
N LEU A 63 -15.78 -15.15 7.46
CA LEU A 63 -14.78 -15.98 8.13
C LEU A 63 -15.16 -16.26 9.58
N PRO A 64 -16.29 -16.97 9.84
CA PRO A 64 -16.82 -17.16 11.19
C PRO A 64 -15.90 -17.97 12.11
N TRP A 65 -14.96 -18.71 11.53
CA TRP A 65 -13.97 -19.51 12.24
C TRP A 65 -12.74 -18.71 12.72
N ALA A 66 -12.57 -17.46 12.28
CA ALA A 66 -11.40 -16.66 12.63
C ALA A 66 -11.44 -16.25 14.11
N LYS A 67 -10.32 -16.47 14.82
CA LYS A 67 -10.13 -16.11 16.23
C LYS A 67 -9.10 -15.00 16.42
N ALA A 68 -8.16 -14.85 15.47
CA ALA A 68 -7.14 -13.80 15.49
C ALA A 68 -6.81 -13.35 14.07
N VAL A 69 -6.20 -12.15 13.96
CA VAL A 69 -5.61 -11.63 12.74
C VAL A 69 -4.15 -11.33 13.00
N ALA A 70 -3.26 -12.12 12.42
CA ALA A 70 -1.83 -11.79 12.37
C ALA A 70 -1.59 -10.73 11.29
N VAL A 71 -0.87 -9.68 11.64
CA VAL A 71 -0.55 -8.55 10.76
C VAL A 71 0.94 -8.51 10.52
N PHE A 72 1.35 -8.54 9.26
CA PHE A 72 2.74 -8.53 8.83
C PHE A 72 3.02 -7.22 8.11
N VAL A 73 4.08 -6.53 8.50
CA VAL A 73 4.52 -5.28 7.90
C VAL A 73 5.87 -5.49 7.24
N ASP A 74 5.99 -5.07 5.99
CA ASP A 74 7.21 -5.21 5.22
C ASP A 74 7.63 -3.86 4.62
N ASN A 75 8.84 -3.43 4.92
CA ASN A 75 9.40 -2.19 4.42
C ASN A 75 9.85 -2.37 2.96
N TYR A 76 9.41 -1.47 2.06
CA TYR A 76 9.85 -1.46 0.66
C TYR A 76 10.70 -0.25 0.28
N PHE A 77 11.07 0.58 1.23
CA PHE A 77 11.84 1.79 0.94
C PHE A 77 13.25 1.45 0.42
N TYR A 78 13.60 2.06 -0.70
CA TYR A 78 14.92 1.99 -1.30
C TYR A 78 15.32 3.39 -1.81
N SER A 79 16.38 3.96 -1.24
CA SER A 79 16.78 5.36 -1.50
C SER A 79 17.31 5.58 -2.91
N ALA A 80 18.05 4.61 -3.45
CA ALA A 80 18.61 4.70 -4.79
C ALA A 80 17.55 4.84 -5.88
N ALA A 81 16.30 4.42 -5.64
CA ALA A 81 15.18 4.68 -6.55
C ALA A 81 14.96 6.17 -6.87
N ASN A 82 15.46 7.07 -6.03
CA ASN A 82 15.38 8.53 -6.25
C ASN A 82 16.64 9.14 -6.85
N THR A 83 17.75 8.40 -6.90
CA THR A 83 19.08 8.97 -7.18
C THR A 83 19.52 8.79 -8.64
N PHE A 84 18.92 7.83 -9.35
CA PHE A 84 19.34 7.47 -10.71
C PHE A 84 19.01 8.52 -11.79
N CYS A 85 18.19 9.53 -11.47
CA CYS A 85 17.64 10.45 -12.46
C CYS A 85 18.07 11.91 -12.26
N SER A 86 19.08 12.21 -11.45
CA SER A 86 19.53 13.59 -11.21
C SER A 86 20.69 13.97 -12.14
N GLY A 87 20.52 15.04 -12.93
CA GLY A 87 21.62 15.70 -13.62
C GLY A 87 21.55 15.84 -15.14
N SER A 88 20.38 15.70 -15.78
CA SER A 88 20.21 15.94 -17.21
C SER A 88 19.04 16.87 -17.50
N GLU A 89 19.04 17.54 -18.68
CA GLU A 89 17.89 18.29 -19.22
C GLU A 89 16.69 17.40 -19.57
N LYS A 90 16.77 16.10 -19.30
CA LYS A 90 15.77 15.12 -19.64
C LYS A 90 14.67 15.04 -18.56
N ILE A 91 13.44 14.85 -19.00
CA ILE A 91 12.29 14.61 -18.11
C ILE A 91 12.23 13.11 -17.80
N TYR A 92 12.38 12.76 -16.54
CA TYR A 92 12.23 11.40 -16.04
C TYR A 92 10.85 11.22 -15.38
N PRO A 93 9.93 10.53 -16.04
CA PRO A 93 8.62 10.22 -15.45
C PRO A 93 8.77 9.39 -14.18
N MET A 94 8.05 9.79 -13.13
CA MET A 94 8.12 9.07 -11.86
C MET A 94 7.20 7.85 -11.86
N VAL A 95 7.70 6.79 -11.24
CA VAL A 95 6.93 5.60 -10.84
C VAL A 95 6.98 5.53 -9.32
N SER A 96 5.83 5.34 -8.67
CA SER A 96 5.77 5.24 -7.22
C SER A 96 6.65 4.08 -6.71
N LYS A 97 7.37 4.30 -5.63
CA LYS A 97 8.37 3.37 -5.07
C LYS A 97 7.84 1.95 -4.85
N TYR A 98 6.55 1.82 -4.48
CA TYR A 98 5.94 0.51 -4.27
C TYR A 98 5.82 -0.34 -5.54
N ALA A 99 5.94 0.29 -6.71
CA ALA A 99 5.75 -0.36 -8.01
C ALA A 99 7.07 -0.69 -8.75
N ILE A 100 8.21 -0.39 -8.15
CA ILE A 100 9.54 -0.58 -8.76
C ILE A 100 9.95 -2.06 -8.76
N GLY A 101 9.52 -2.83 -7.76
CA GLY A 101 9.88 -4.24 -7.64
C GLY A 101 8.89 -5.21 -8.29
N VAL A 102 9.01 -6.45 -7.89
CA VAL A 102 8.07 -7.51 -8.26
C VAL A 102 6.65 -7.21 -7.75
N ASP A 103 5.66 -7.91 -8.28
CA ASP A 103 4.30 -7.84 -7.75
C ASP A 103 4.26 -8.30 -6.28
N TYR A 104 4.21 -7.34 -5.37
CA TYR A 104 4.24 -7.56 -3.93
C TYR A 104 3.09 -8.43 -3.41
N HIS A 105 1.93 -8.45 -4.08
CA HIS A 105 0.79 -9.26 -3.66
C HIS A 105 1.13 -10.75 -3.59
N GLY A 106 1.77 -11.27 -4.63
CA GLY A 106 2.20 -12.66 -4.70
C GLY A 106 3.37 -12.94 -3.75
N PHE A 107 4.34 -12.04 -3.74
CA PHE A 107 5.57 -12.18 -2.95
C PHE A 107 5.28 -12.23 -1.44
N ILE A 108 4.55 -11.25 -0.91
CA ILE A 108 4.18 -11.19 0.51
C ILE A 108 3.28 -12.36 0.89
N ARG A 109 2.26 -12.67 0.06
CA ARG A 109 1.36 -13.80 0.32
C ARG A 109 2.11 -15.12 0.42
N LYS A 110 3.10 -15.36 -0.44
CA LYS A 110 3.94 -16.56 -0.40
C LYS A 110 4.72 -16.64 0.91
N ARG A 111 5.38 -15.56 1.32
CA ARG A 111 6.19 -15.49 2.55
C ARG A 111 5.34 -15.71 3.81
N ILE A 112 4.17 -15.07 3.92
CA ILE A 112 3.24 -15.29 5.05
C ILE A 112 2.82 -16.77 5.10
N LYS A 113 2.45 -17.37 3.96
CA LYS A 113 2.07 -18.78 3.91
C LYS A 113 3.21 -19.71 4.34
N GLN A 114 4.44 -19.41 3.95
CA GLN A 114 5.62 -20.18 4.35
C GLN A 114 5.86 -20.07 5.87
N ALA A 115 5.78 -18.86 6.43
CA ALA A 115 5.87 -18.62 7.86
C ALA A 115 4.80 -19.41 8.65
N LEU A 116 3.54 -19.34 8.19
CA LEU A 116 2.44 -20.07 8.85
C LEU A 116 2.55 -21.60 8.74
N LYS A 117 3.10 -22.11 7.64
CA LYS A 117 3.40 -23.55 7.49
C LYS A 117 4.43 -24.05 8.53
N LEU A 118 5.40 -23.23 8.92
CA LEU A 118 6.33 -23.61 10.00
C LEU A 118 5.61 -23.69 11.34
N ILE A 119 4.71 -22.74 11.63
CA ILE A 119 3.90 -22.76 12.86
C ILE A 119 2.95 -23.96 12.85
N GLN A 120 2.39 -24.31 11.69
CA GLN A 120 1.47 -25.45 11.55
C GLN A 120 2.13 -26.78 11.91
N LYS A 121 3.45 -26.92 11.80
CA LYS A 121 4.14 -28.16 12.26
C LYS A 121 3.96 -28.44 13.76
N GLU A 122 3.78 -27.39 14.56
CA GLU A 122 3.57 -27.47 16.01
C GLU A 122 2.07 -27.32 16.39
N VAL A 123 1.27 -26.74 15.48
CA VAL A 123 -0.17 -26.56 15.65
C VAL A 123 -0.87 -27.14 14.39
N PRO A 124 -0.99 -28.46 14.26
CA PRO A 124 -1.43 -29.13 13.03
C PRO A 124 -2.84 -28.70 12.56
N GLU A 125 -3.72 -28.34 13.49
CA GLU A 125 -5.08 -27.86 13.20
C GLU A 125 -5.14 -26.39 12.74
N LEU A 126 -4.00 -25.70 12.65
CA LEU A 126 -3.94 -24.31 12.22
C LEU A 126 -4.47 -24.15 10.79
N GLN A 127 -5.48 -23.32 10.64
CA GLN A 127 -6.02 -22.86 9.37
C GLN A 127 -5.86 -21.36 9.26
N TRP A 128 -5.71 -20.87 8.03
CA TRP A 128 -5.55 -19.43 7.78
C TRP A 128 -6.15 -18.98 6.45
N LYS A 129 -6.49 -17.69 6.39
CA LYS A 129 -6.78 -16.97 5.15
C LYS A 129 -5.81 -15.78 5.06
N VAL A 130 -4.86 -15.85 4.13
CA VAL A 130 -3.90 -14.75 3.87
C VAL A 130 -4.50 -13.76 2.89
N CYS A 131 -4.40 -12.48 3.22
CA CYS A 131 -4.84 -11.36 2.40
C CYS A 131 -3.71 -10.32 2.27
N VAL A 132 -3.55 -9.82 1.04
CA VAL A 132 -2.64 -8.74 0.70
C VAL A 132 -3.34 -7.88 -0.34
N ASP A 133 -3.81 -6.71 0.05
CA ASP A 133 -4.48 -5.66 -0.73
C ASP A 133 -5.78 -6.08 -1.45
N THR A 134 -5.80 -7.20 -2.15
CA THR A 134 -6.92 -7.60 -3.04
C THR A 134 -8.13 -8.22 -2.35
N CYS A 135 -8.07 -8.49 -1.06
CA CYS A 135 -9.19 -9.04 -0.29
C CYS A 135 -10.12 -7.92 0.22
N PRO A 136 -11.41 -8.20 0.46
CA PRO A 136 -12.34 -7.20 0.98
C PRO A 136 -12.20 -7.04 2.50
N PHE A 137 -10.98 -6.79 2.98
CA PHE A 137 -10.68 -6.54 4.38
C PHE A 137 -9.84 -5.27 4.54
N LEU A 138 -9.83 -4.70 5.73
CA LEU A 138 -9.20 -3.41 6.03
C LEU A 138 -7.81 -3.64 6.66
N GLU A 139 -6.81 -4.05 5.87
CA GLU A 139 -5.46 -4.35 6.38
C GLU A 139 -4.86 -3.21 7.18
N LYS A 140 -5.04 -1.97 6.74
CA LYS A 140 -4.57 -0.77 7.47
C LYS A 140 -5.20 -0.65 8.85
N VAL A 141 -6.50 -0.97 8.96
CA VAL A 141 -7.21 -0.95 10.25
C VAL A 141 -6.64 -1.99 11.18
N TYR A 142 -6.42 -3.21 10.69
CA TYR A 142 -5.81 -4.27 11.53
C TYR A 142 -4.40 -3.92 11.99
N ALA A 143 -3.61 -3.25 11.15
CA ALA A 143 -2.28 -2.79 11.55
C ALA A 143 -2.34 -1.75 12.70
N VAL A 144 -3.30 -0.83 12.64
CA VAL A 144 -3.52 0.17 13.71
C VAL A 144 -4.12 -0.50 14.97
N GLN A 145 -5.10 -1.38 14.82
CA GLN A 145 -5.69 -2.12 15.93
C GLN A 145 -4.67 -3.05 16.62
N ALA A 146 -3.71 -3.58 15.88
CA ALA A 146 -2.57 -4.31 16.47
C ALA A 146 -1.55 -3.40 17.16
N GLY A 147 -1.70 -2.07 17.11
CA GLY A 147 -0.75 -1.13 17.73
C GLY A 147 0.58 -1.06 17.01
N LEU A 148 0.65 -1.40 15.71
CA LEU A 148 1.88 -1.36 14.93
C LEU A 148 2.21 0.05 14.42
N GLY A 149 1.20 0.91 14.29
CA GLY A 149 1.32 2.28 13.82
C GLY A 149 0.01 3.04 13.98
N TRP A 150 -0.07 4.22 13.39
CA TRP A 150 -1.28 5.06 13.38
C TRP A 150 -1.67 5.46 11.96
N TYR A 151 -2.92 5.80 11.73
CA TYR A 151 -3.34 6.42 10.49
C TYR A 151 -2.73 7.80 10.36
N GLY A 152 -1.98 8.05 9.28
CA GLY A 152 -1.55 9.37 8.90
C GLY A 152 -2.68 10.19 8.26
N LYS A 153 -2.59 11.52 8.32
CA LYS A 153 -3.55 12.43 7.65
C LYS A 153 -3.64 12.18 6.13
N ASN A 154 -2.63 11.55 5.53
CA ASN A 154 -2.62 11.11 4.12
C ASN A 154 -3.31 9.74 3.87
N SER A 155 -4.05 9.21 4.83
CA SER A 155 -4.75 7.92 4.78
C SER A 155 -3.85 6.68 4.64
N LEU A 156 -2.55 6.82 4.93
CA LEU A 156 -1.61 5.71 5.02
C LEU A 156 -1.31 5.39 6.49
N VAL A 157 -0.86 4.17 6.77
CA VAL A 157 -0.37 3.83 8.11
C VAL A 157 1.09 4.26 8.22
N ILE A 158 1.41 4.96 9.30
CA ILE A 158 2.78 5.36 9.65
C ILE A 158 3.25 4.44 10.77
N PHE A 159 4.31 3.71 10.53
CA PHE A 159 4.90 2.76 11.47
C PHE A 159 6.09 3.39 12.19
N PRO A 160 6.09 3.45 13.54
CA PRO A 160 7.25 3.94 14.29
C PRO A 160 8.53 3.24 13.87
N GLY A 161 9.56 4.02 13.50
CA GLY A 161 10.86 3.52 13.07
C GLY A 161 10.96 3.02 11.62
N LEU A 162 9.85 3.04 10.84
CA LEU A 162 9.83 2.63 9.42
C LEU A 162 9.19 3.67 8.49
N GLY A 163 8.37 4.60 9.02
CA GLY A 163 7.59 5.51 8.17
C GLY A 163 6.38 4.82 7.53
N SER A 164 5.98 5.27 6.33
CA SER A 164 4.80 4.74 5.62
C SER A 164 5.13 3.96 4.33
N PHE A 165 6.39 3.86 3.94
CA PHE A 165 6.81 3.05 2.79
C PHE A 165 6.82 1.56 3.15
N CYS A 166 5.66 1.05 3.54
CA CYS A 166 5.50 -0.32 4.01
C CYS A 166 4.28 -0.98 3.36
N PHE A 167 4.43 -2.24 2.99
CA PHE A 167 3.33 -3.13 2.64
C PHE A 167 2.75 -3.76 3.90
N ILE A 168 1.46 -4.09 3.84
CA ILE A 168 0.74 -4.79 4.90
C ILE A 168 0.17 -6.07 4.32
N GLY A 169 0.45 -7.20 4.97
CA GLY A 169 -0.24 -8.45 4.73
C GLY A 169 -0.91 -8.92 6.01
N ILE A 170 -2.06 -9.54 5.92
CA ILE A 170 -2.77 -10.09 7.07
C ILE A 170 -3.08 -11.56 6.89
N ALA A 171 -3.17 -12.28 7.98
CA ALA A 171 -3.66 -13.65 8.02
C ALA A 171 -4.73 -13.80 9.11
N PHE A 172 -5.96 -14.11 8.72
CA PHE A 172 -6.97 -14.60 9.67
C PHE A 172 -6.59 -16.01 10.08
N LEU A 173 -6.66 -16.30 11.37
CA LEU A 173 -6.27 -17.57 11.99
C LEU A 173 -7.43 -18.16 12.76
N ASN A 174 -7.61 -19.49 12.69
CA ASN A 174 -8.61 -20.21 13.51
C ASN A 174 -8.10 -20.49 14.94
N GLN A 175 -6.91 -20.03 15.28
CA GLN A 175 -6.28 -20.16 16.57
C GLN A 175 -6.11 -18.79 17.22
N GLU A 176 -6.24 -18.72 18.54
CA GLU A 176 -5.86 -17.56 19.32
C GLU A 176 -4.34 -17.44 19.36
N VAL A 177 -3.85 -16.21 19.53
CA VAL A 177 -2.43 -15.91 19.71
C VAL A 177 -2.21 -15.40 21.14
N SER A 178 -1.48 -16.15 21.95
CA SER A 178 -1.15 -15.79 23.33
C SER A 178 0.12 -14.96 23.42
N GLY A 179 0.26 -14.21 24.51
CA GLY A 179 1.49 -13.47 24.83
C GLY A 179 1.68 -12.18 24.06
N TYR A 180 0.78 -11.81 23.14
CA TYR A 180 0.85 -10.50 22.48
C TYR A 180 0.38 -9.39 23.41
N LYS A 181 1.26 -8.40 23.61
CA LYS A 181 0.93 -7.16 24.32
C LYS A 181 0.83 -6.05 23.28
N ARG A 182 -0.39 -5.59 22.99
CA ARG A 182 -0.63 -4.50 22.03
C ARG A 182 0.14 -3.24 22.46
N PRO A 183 1.08 -2.74 21.63
CA PRO A 183 1.76 -1.49 21.93
C PRO A 183 0.80 -0.31 21.93
N GLN A 184 1.00 0.65 22.81
CA GLN A 184 0.30 1.91 22.77
C GLN A 184 1.02 2.83 21.77
N VAL A 185 0.37 3.17 20.68
CA VAL A 185 0.90 4.05 19.64
C VAL A 185 0.03 5.29 19.55
N LEU A 186 0.63 6.44 19.81
CA LEU A 186 -0.04 7.75 19.71
C LEU A 186 0.02 8.26 18.27
N ASP A 187 -0.98 9.07 17.90
CA ASP A 187 -0.97 9.78 16.62
C ASP A 187 0.21 10.77 16.57
N GLY A 188 1.16 10.50 15.69
CA GLY A 188 2.33 11.34 15.49
C GLY A 188 2.11 12.50 14.51
N CYS A 189 0.93 12.60 13.88
CA CYS A 189 0.63 13.70 12.94
C CYS A 189 0.35 15.02 13.65
N LYS A 190 -0.33 14.98 14.81
CA LYS A 190 -0.68 16.19 15.59
C LYS A 190 -1.13 17.34 14.65
N ASP A 191 -0.50 18.52 14.75
CA ASP A 191 -0.81 19.70 13.95
C ASP A 191 -0.13 19.72 12.56
N CYS A 192 0.68 18.70 12.24
CA CYS A 192 1.36 18.63 10.95
C CYS A 192 0.37 18.44 9.80
N ASP A 193 0.48 19.28 8.77
CA ASP A 193 -0.35 19.28 7.55
C ASP A 193 0.45 19.15 6.25
N LYS A 194 1.75 18.81 6.33
CA LYS A 194 2.68 18.82 5.18
C LYS A 194 2.20 17.97 4.02
N CYS A 195 1.63 16.79 4.28
CA CYS A 195 1.08 15.94 3.22
C CYS A 195 -0.17 16.54 2.56
N ILE A 196 -1.00 17.28 3.32
CA ILE A 196 -2.18 17.97 2.81
C ILE A 196 -1.75 19.07 1.85
N ARG A 197 -0.83 19.95 2.28
CA ARG A 197 -0.32 21.06 1.45
C ARG A 197 0.48 20.59 0.24
N ALA A 198 1.18 19.47 0.34
CA ALA A 198 1.97 18.92 -0.77
C ALA A 198 1.12 18.21 -1.83
N CYS A 199 -0.12 17.83 -1.53
CA CYS A 199 -0.95 17.03 -2.45
C CYS A 199 -1.32 17.84 -3.70
N PRO A 200 -0.84 17.49 -4.90
CA PRO A 200 -1.03 18.31 -6.11
C PRO A 200 -2.49 18.42 -6.55
N GLY A 201 -3.31 17.41 -6.26
CA GLY A 201 -4.74 17.40 -6.55
C GLY A 201 -5.60 17.93 -5.40
N GLY A 202 -5.00 18.22 -4.22
CA GLY A 202 -5.76 18.48 -3.00
C GLY A 202 -6.67 17.30 -2.62
N ALA A 203 -6.21 16.08 -2.90
CA ALA A 203 -6.99 14.87 -2.71
C ALA A 203 -7.22 14.51 -1.23
N ILE A 204 -6.37 14.99 -0.32
CA ILE A 204 -6.60 14.87 1.12
C ILE A 204 -7.60 15.97 1.49
N ALA A 205 -8.89 15.69 1.29
CA ALA A 205 -9.98 16.65 1.42
C ALA A 205 -10.17 17.11 2.87
N GLU A 206 -9.96 16.19 3.79
CA GLU A 206 -9.94 16.39 5.24
C GLU A 206 -8.83 15.54 5.84
N PRO A 207 -8.27 15.87 7.00
CA PRO A 207 -7.32 14.99 7.68
C PRO A 207 -7.87 13.55 7.78
N TYR A 208 -7.09 12.57 7.30
CA TYR A 208 -7.42 11.13 7.27
C TYR A 208 -8.42 10.70 6.18
N PHE A 209 -8.98 11.62 5.38
CA PHE A 209 -9.94 11.31 4.32
C PHE A 209 -9.41 11.73 2.95
N LEU A 210 -9.38 10.76 2.05
CA LEU A 210 -8.92 10.91 0.68
C LEU A 210 -10.12 10.94 -0.27
N ASP A 211 -10.26 12.02 -1.03
CA ASP A 211 -11.12 12.08 -2.22
C ASP A 211 -10.35 11.45 -3.39
N VAL A 212 -10.73 10.24 -3.79
CA VAL A 212 -9.95 9.44 -4.74
C VAL A 212 -9.94 10.04 -6.14
N ASP A 213 -11.01 10.72 -6.57
CA ASP A 213 -11.09 11.35 -7.89
C ASP A 213 -10.05 12.46 -8.10
N ARG A 214 -9.51 12.99 -7.01
CA ARG A 214 -8.47 14.03 -7.02
C ARG A 214 -7.07 13.49 -6.80
N CYS A 215 -6.94 12.17 -6.56
CA CYS A 215 -5.66 11.55 -6.26
C CYS A 215 -4.92 11.11 -7.53
N VAL A 216 -3.70 11.60 -7.73
CA VAL A 216 -2.85 11.22 -8.87
C VAL A 216 -2.62 9.71 -8.91
N SER A 217 -2.45 9.07 -7.75
CA SER A 217 -2.30 7.60 -7.69
C SER A 217 -3.55 6.89 -8.22
N PHE A 218 -4.76 7.34 -7.86
CA PHE A 218 -5.99 6.79 -8.44
C PHE A 218 -6.05 7.01 -9.96
N LEU A 219 -5.76 8.22 -10.41
CA LEU A 219 -5.81 8.57 -11.84
C LEU A 219 -4.86 7.72 -12.68
N THR A 220 -3.66 7.47 -12.18
CA THR A 220 -2.62 6.75 -12.94
C THR A 220 -2.68 5.23 -12.79
N VAL A 221 -3.36 4.70 -11.76
CA VAL A 221 -3.42 3.25 -11.46
C VAL A 221 -4.80 2.66 -11.75
N GLU A 222 -5.87 3.30 -11.26
CA GLU A 222 -7.22 2.71 -11.22
C GLU A 222 -8.15 3.24 -12.30
N LYS A 223 -8.05 4.53 -12.64
CA LYS A 223 -8.93 5.17 -13.63
C LYS A 223 -8.83 4.51 -15.00
N LYS A 224 -9.99 4.19 -15.57
CA LYS A 224 -10.11 3.70 -16.93
C LYS A 224 -10.60 4.82 -17.88
N GLY A 225 -10.34 4.67 -19.18
CA GLY A 225 -10.69 5.64 -20.19
C GLY A 225 -9.79 6.88 -20.23
N ALA A 226 -10.19 7.88 -21.01
CA ALA A 226 -9.42 9.11 -21.19
C ALA A 226 -9.41 10.00 -19.95
N PHE A 227 -8.39 10.84 -19.83
CA PHE A 227 -8.38 11.94 -18.86
C PHE A 227 -9.23 13.11 -19.37
N SER A 228 -9.91 13.78 -18.46
CA SER A 228 -10.37 15.16 -18.70
C SER A 228 -9.17 16.10 -18.78
N VAL A 229 -9.36 17.32 -19.31
CA VAL A 229 -8.31 18.35 -19.39
C VAL A 229 -7.66 18.57 -18.02
N ARG A 230 -8.49 18.76 -16.97
CA ARG A 230 -8.01 18.97 -15.60
C ARG A 230 -7.18 17.79 -15.06
N GLU A 231 -7.60 16.56 -15.36
CA GLU A 231 -6.87 15.37 -14.92
C GLU A 231 -5.54 15.22 -15.65
N LYS A 232 -5.51 15.50 -16.96
CA LYS A 232 -4.27 15.52 -17.75
C LYS A 232 -3.29 16.53 -17.19
N GLU A 233 -3.71 17.76 -16.96
CA GLU A 233 -2.87 18.81 -16.34
C GLU A 233 -2.38 18.43 -14.96
N LEU A 234 -3.22 17.78 -14.13
CA LEU A 234 -2.83 17.33 -12.79
C LEU A 234 -1.76 16.24 -12.85
N VAL A 235 -1.92 15.24 -13.72
CA VAL A 235 -0.96 14.15 -13.90
C VAL A 235 0.36 14.69 -14.46
N ALA A 236 0.31 15.57 -15.46
CA ALA A 236 1.49 16.26 -16.04
C ALA A 236 2.27 17.01 -14.96
N ARG A 237 1.58 17.85 -14.17
CA ARG A 237 2.20 18.62 -13.08
C ARG A 237 2.80 17.75 -11.99
N ALA A 238 2.19 16.60 -11.69
CA ALA A 238 2.69 15.66 -10.70
C ALA A 238 3.89 14.85 -11.20
N GLY A 239 4.04 14.66 -12.50
CA GLY A 239 5.16 13.97 -13.13
C GLY A 239 5.16 12.44 -12.96
N TYR A 240 4.05 11.84 -12.55
CA TYR A 240 3.94 10.39 -12.34
C TYR A 240 3.23 9.69 -13.49
N ILE A 241 3.84 8.64 -14.03
CA ILE A 241 3.17 7.73 -14.97
C ILE A 241 2.48 6.55 -14.26
N PHE A 242 2.83 6.29 -12.99
CA PHE A 242 2.19 5.24 -12.19
C PHE A 242 2.32 5.51 -10.68
N GLY A 243 1.19 5.54 -9.98
CA GLY A 243 1.15 5.83 -8.54
C GLY A 243 1.46 7.30 -8.23
N CYS A 244 1.75 7.60 -6.97
CA CYS A 244 2.21 8.93 -6.52
C CYS A 244 2.69 8.85 -5.08
N ASP A 245 3.90 9.35 -4.80
CA ASP A 245 4.49 9.34 -3.46
C ASP A 245 4.57 10.73 -2.81
N ILE A 246 4.07 11.80 -3.46
CA ILE A 246 4.26 13.18 -3.00
C ILE A 246 3.84 13.40 -1.53
N CYS A 247 2.72 12.85 -1.11
CA CYS A 247 2.26 12.96 0.27
C CYS A 247 3.12 12.14 1.26
N GLN A 248 3.76 11.06 0.80
CA GLN A 248 4.69 10.24 1.57
C GLN A 248 6.05 10.94 1.68
N ASP A 249 6.57 11.48 0.56
CA ASP A 249 7.84 12.20 0.52
C ASP A 249 7.80 13.50 1.34
N ALA A 250 6.64 14.16 1.43
CA ALA A 250 6.44 15.33 2.29
C ALA A 250 6.38 15.00 3.78
N CYS A 251 6.15 13.72 4.14
CA CYS A 251 5.94 13.32 5.53
C CYS A 251 7.23 13.34 6.35
N PRO A 252 7.28 14.07 7.49
CA PRO A 252 8.48 14.10 8.33
C PRO A 252 8.89 12.74 8.89
N TRP A 253 7.94 11.85 9.09
CA TRP A 253 8.19 10.48 9.56
C TRP A 253 8.92 9.64 8.53
N ASN A 254 8.74 9.92 7.25
CA ASN A 254 9.48 9.29 6.17
C ASN A 254 10.87 9.90 5.95
N LYS A 255 11.15 11.10 6.51
CA LYS A 255 12.48 11.73 6.42
C LYS A 255 13.41 11.34 7.57
N ARG A 256 12.85 11.11 8.75
CA ARG A 256 13.64 10.89 9.99
C ARG A 256 13.97 9.43 10.28
N HIS A 257 13.19 8.50 9.77
CA HIS A 257 13.23 7.10 10.20
C HIS A 257 13.23 6.11 9.03
N LEU A 258 13.68 6.56 7.86
CA LEU A 258 13.78 5.67 6.71
C LEU A 258 14.89 4.63 6.95
N LYS A 259 14.49 3.38 6.86
CA LYS A 259 15.39 2.25 6.79
C LYS A 259 15.29 1.64 5.40
N GLU A 260 16.44 1.33 4.81
CA GLU A 260 16.47 0.59 3.55
C GLU A 260 15.80 -0.78 3.72
N THR A 261 15.09 -1.21 2.68
CA THR A 261 14.62 -2.58 2.61
C THR A 261 15.78 -3.55 2.40
N HIS A 262 15.70 -4.71 3.03
CA HIS A 262 16.63 -5.82 2.78
C HIS A 262 16.12 -6.76 1.67
N ASN A 263 14.88 -6.60 1.23
CA ASN A 263 14.26 -7.43 0.20
C ASN A 263 14.56 -6.87 -1.19
N LYS A 264 15.49 -7.50 -1.90
CA LYS A 264 15.90 -7.11 -3.27
C LYS A 264 14.76 -7.10 -4.26
N GLU A 265 13.79 -7.95 -4.07
CA GLU A 265 12.59 -8.08 -4.88
C GLU A 265 11.80 -6.76 -4.99
N TYR A 266 11.90 -5.86 -4.00
CA TYR A 266 11.19 -4.58 -4.02
C TYR A 266 11.84 -3.50 -4.88
N TYR A 267 13.06 -3.74 -5.38
CA TYR A 267 13.75 -2.83 -6.30
C TYR A 267 14.42 -3.55 -7.49
N GLU A 268 13.97 -4.77 -7.79
CA GLU A 268 14.53 -5.60 -8.85
C GLU A 268 14.43 -4.94 -10.24
N ASN A 269 13.42 -4.11 -10.47
CA ASN A 269 13.19 -3.41 -11.73
C ASN A 269 13.53 -1.92 -11.64
N VAL A 270 14.57 -1.56 -10.90
CA VAL A 270 14.96 -0.16 -10.71
C VAL A 270 15.30 0.56 -12.02
N GLU A 271 15.73 -0.18 -13.06
CA GLU A 271 15.95 0.37 -14.39
C GLU A 271 14.67 0.97 -15.03
N LEU A 272 13.48 0.56 -14.60
CA LEU A 272 12.24 1.15 -15.11
C LEU A 272 12.12 2.63 -14.76
N VAL A 273 12.61 3.04 -13.59
CA VAL A 273 12.55 4.45 -13.16
C VAL A 273 13.66 5.29 -13.78
N CYS A 274 14.61 4.66 -14.47
CA CYS A 274 15.72 5.35 -15.12
C CYS A 274 15.43 5.70 -16.59
N LYS A 275 14.30 5.30 -17.14
CA LYS A 275 13.87 5.67 -18.49
C LYS A 275 13.41 7.12 -18.53
N ASP A 276 13.93 7.91 -19.47
CA ASP A 276 13.39 9.24 -19.73
C ASP A 276 12.04 9.18 -20.47
N LEU A 277 11.34 10.30 -20.57
CA LEU A 277 10.02 10.37 -21.20
C LEU A 277 10.04 9.94 -22.67
N LYS A 278 11.13 10.19 -23.38
CA LYS A 278 11.31 9.77 -24.76
C LYS A 278 11.41 8.25 -24.84
N GLU A 279 12.27 7.64 -24.04
CA GLU A 279 12.42 6.18 -23.96
C GLU A 279 11.10 5.47 -23.60
N TRP A 280 10.34 6.01 -22.62
CA TRP A 280 9.01 5.50 -22.29
C TRP A 280 8.03 5.59 -23.47
N SER A 281 8.13 6.68 -24.26
CA SER A 281 7.23 6.93 -25.39
C SER A 281 7.54 6.08 -26.61
N GLU A 282 8.77 5.62 -26.74
CA GLU A 282 9.25 4.78 -27.84
C GLU A 282 9.01 3.29 -27.63
N LEU A 283 8.62 2.88 -26.40
CA LEU A 283 8.31 1.48 -26.11
C LEU A 283 7.16 0.96 -26.98
N SER A 284 7.39 -0.17 -27.62
CA SER A 284 6.36 -0.91 -28.35
C SER A 284 5.31 -1.51 -27.41
N ASN A 285 4.15 -1.90 -27.96
CA ASN A 285 3.11 -2.57 -27.19
C ASN A 285 3.59 -3.87 -26.52
N ASP A 286 4.46 -4.62 -27.18
CA ASP A 286 4.98 -5.89 -26.68
C ASP A 286 5.96 -5.68 -25.52
N GLU A 287 6.82 -4.66 -25.61
CA GLU A 287 7.72 -4.29 -24.53
C GLU A 287 6.93 -3.83 -23.30
N ILE A 288 5.95 -2.93 -23.46
CA ILE A 288 5.07 -2.51 -22.36
C ILE A 288 4.34 -3.72 -21.78
N SER A 289 3.76 -4.59 -22.60
CA SER A 289 3.04 -5.78 -22.14
C SER A 289 3.94 -6.73 -21.33
N THR A 290 5.20 -6.87 -21.73
CA THR A 290 6.20 -7.65 -20.99
C THR A 290 6.51 -7.04 -19.61
N LEU A 291 6.67 -5.71 -19.54
CA LEU A 291 6.85 -4.99 -18.27
C LEU A 291 5.64 -5.17 -17.34
N LEU A 292 4.43 -5.07 -17.90
CA LEU A 292 3.19 -5.21 -17.14
C LEU A 292 3.04 -6.60 -16.50
N GLN A 293 3.46 -7.67 -17.18
CA GLN A 293 3.31 -9.05 -16.67
C GLN A 293 4.08 -9.28 -15.37
N LYS A 294 5.22 -8.66 -15.20
CA LYS A 294 6.15 -8.88 -14.08
C LYS A 294 5.97 -7.91 -12.90
N SER A 295 5.17 -6.89 -13.06
CA SER A 295 5.04 -5.81 -12.08
C SER A 295 3.58 -5.46 -11.75
N VAL A 296 3.38 -4.63 -10.71
CA VAL A 296 2.06 -4.09 -10.37
C VAL A 296 1.56 -3.07 -11.40
N LEU A 297 2.41 -2.62 -12.34
CA LEU A 297 2.02 -1.72 -13.45
C LEU A 297 0.87 -2.30 -14.28
N LYS A 298 0.70 -3.63 -14.29
CA LYS A 298 -0.44 -4.32 -14.92
C LYS A 298 -1.82 -3.79 -14.46
N ARG A 299 -1.91 -3.14 -13.30
CA ARG A 299 -3.16 -2.58 -12.77
C ARG A 299 -3.68 -1.45 -13.65
N ALA A 300 -2.81 -0.59 -14.17
CA ALA A 300 -3.18 0.44 -15.14
C ALA A 300 -3.60 -0.19 -16.49
N GLY A 301 -2.96 -1.29 -16.89
CA GLY A 301 -3.07 -1.89 -18.20
C GLY A 301 -2.30 -1.11 -19.27
N LEU A 302 -2.21 -1.67 -20.49
CA LEU A 302 -1.49 -1.07 -21.61
C LEU A 302 -1.99 0.33 -21.92
N GLU A 303 -3.29 0.47 -22.14
CA GLU A 303 -3.93 1.74 -22.50
C GLU A 303 -3.80 2.79 -21.41
N GLY A 304 -3.93 2.36 -20.14
CA GLY A 304 -3.77 3.26 -18.99
C GLY A 304 -2.33 3.79 -18.88
N LEU A 305 -1.33 2.93 -19.02
CA LEU A 305 0.08 3.37 -18.95
C LEU A 305 0.44 4.30 -20.11
N LYS A 306 0.02 3.98 -21.34
CA LYS A 306 0.20 4.86 -22.52
C LYS A 306 -0.46 6.22 -22.34
N ARG A 307 -1.71 6.23 -21.88
CA ARG A 307 -2.42 7.48 -21.56
C ARG A 307 -1.64 8.33 -20.54
N ASN A 308 -1.09 7.69 -19.51
CA ASN A 308 -0.33 8.38 -18.47
C ASN A 308 0.98 8.97 -19.03
N ILE A 309 1.71 8.22 -19.88
CA ILE A 309 2.91 8.71 -20.58
C ILE A 309 2.56 9.90 -21.46
N GLU A 310 1.49 9.80 -22.24
CA GLU A 310 1.03 10.87 -23.14
C GLU A 310 0.63 12.15 -22.39
N ALA A 311 0.11 12.01 -21.17
CA ALA A 311 -0.21 13.17 -20.35
C ALA A 311 1.02 14.00 -19.94
N LEU A 312 2.21 13.42 -19.92
CA LEU A 312 3.45 14.11 -19.55
C LEU A 312 4.15 14.80 -20.75
N LYS A 313 3.72 14.53 -21.96
CA LYS A 313 4.29 15.15 -23.17
C LYS A 313 3.84 16.60 -23.41
N GLY A 314 2.81 17.06 -22.70
CA GLY A 314 2.23 18.39 -22.84
C GLY A 314 0.83 18.36 -23.46
#